data_9e68d80c388a8db0a36f9fa294c1e968
#
_entry.id   9e68d80c388a8db0a36f9fa294c1e968
#
_cell.length_a   1.000
_cell.length_b   1.000
_cell.length_c   1.000
_cell.angle_alpha   90.00
_cell.angle_beta   90.00
_cell.angle_gamma   90.00
#
_symmetry.space_group_name_H-M   'P 1'
#
loop_
_entity.id
_entity.type
_entity.pdbx_description
1 polymer ?
#
loop_
_entity_poly.entity_id
_entity_poly.type
_entity_poly.pdbx_seq_one_letter_code
_entity_poly.pdbx_strand_id
1 'polypeptide(L)'
;MKKVVRAKLHGIKVTGADLNYHGSITLDPEICEQAGILPMEFVEIWNKDSGARISTYVIFGEPGSRCVVLNGAAARTCQKGDTVIICATEYVMNSEDLYSLRPTVLTFTPENEIDEVMHYEVAKTAQRDYDFRVVRDDRPRGAERPLARVDVDALSADLRSRGLDDRAIADILSCHLADFAPANQN
;
A
#
# COMPACT_ATOMS: atom_id res chain seq x y z
N MET A 1 21.62 2.57 -6.39
CA MET A 1 20.39 2.74 -5.58
C MET A 1 19.53 3.81 -6.22
N LYS A 2 18.27 3.52 -6.49
CA LYS A 2 17.28 4.44 -7.07
C LYS A 2 16.08 4.54 -6.14
N LYS A 3 15.59 5.75 -5.87
CA LYS A 3 14.36 6.01 -5.13
C LYS A 3 13.17 5.87 -6.09
N VAL A 4 12.23 5.00 -5.77
CA VAL A 4 11.07 4.70 -6.62
C VAL A 4 9.77 4.82 -5.83
N VAL A 5 8.66 4.98 -6.53
CA VAL A 5 7.32 5.00 -5.92
C VAL A 5 6.96 3.58 -5.49
N ARG A 6 6.48 3.42 -4.24
CA ARG A 6 5.95 2.17 -3.71
C ARG A 6 4.43 2.22 -3.53
N ALA A 7 3.91 3.34 -3.04
CA ALA A 7 2.47 3.57 -2.91
C ALA A 7 2.14 5.05 -3.11
N LYS A 8 0.91 5.34 -3.55
CA LYS A 8 0.48 6.72 -3.80
C LYS A 8 -1.01 6.89 -3.51
N LEU A 9 -1.34 7.83 -2.63
CA LEU A 9 -2.70 8.32 -2.43
C LEU A 9 -2.85 9.60 -3.26
N HIS A 10 -3.63 9.57 -4.33
CA HIS A 10 -3.72 10.66 -5.29
C HIS A 10 -5.01 11.44 -5.17
N GLY A 11 -4.92 12.67 -4.70
CA GLY A 11 -6.07 13.57 -4.66
C GLY A 11 -6.95 13.39 -3.43
N ILE A 12 -6.40 12.88 -2.34
CA ILE A 12 -7.10 12.78 -1.05
C ILE A 12 -7.20 14.17 -0.38
N LYS A 13 -8.30 14.43 0.32
CA LYS A 13 -8.52 15.71 0.99
C LYS A 13 -8.05 15.71 2.43
N VAL A 14 -7.43 16.81 2.84
CA VAL A 14 -7.07 17.08 4.23
C VAL A 14 -8.35 17.31 5.05
N THR A 15 -8.55 16.49 6.08
CA THR A 15 -9.72 16.58 6.98
C THR A 15 -9.45 17.43 8.21
N GLY A 16 -8.17 17.65 8.55
CA GLY A 16 -7.78 18.44 9.71
C GLY A 16 -6.30 18.84 9.68
N ALA A 17 -5.97 19.82 10.54
CA ALA A 17 -4.60 20.28 10.74
C ALA A 17 -4.43 20.69 12.22
N ASP A 18 -3.47 20.09 12.94
CA ASP A 18 -3.21 20.36 14.35
C ASP A 18 -1.75 20.82 14.54
N LEU A 19 -1.58 22.10 14.83
CA LEU A 19 -0.28 22.73 15.06
C LEU A 19 0.39 22.31 16.37
N ASN A 20 -0.41 21.94 17.37
CA ASN A 20 0.07 21.68 18.72
C ASN A 20 0.40 20.18 18.95
N TYR A 21 0.11 19.33 17.98
CA TYR A 21 0.46 17.93 18.01
C TYR A 21 1.91 17.69 17.54
N HIS A 22 2.48 16.55 17.90
CA HIS A 22 3.80 16.14 17.41
C HIS A 22 3.79 16.00 15.89
N GLY A 23 4.86 16.38 15.21
CA GLY A 23 4.94 16.37 13.75
C GLY A 23 4.71 14.97 13.17
N SER A 24 3.68 14.82 12.31
CA SER A 24 3.30 13.58 11.62
C SER A 24 2.18 13.85 10.61
N ILE A 25 1.73 12.81 9.92
CA ILE A 25 0.43 12.79 9.25
C ILE A 25 -0.41 11.64 9.82
N THR A 26 -1.63 11.94 10.29
CA THR A 26 -2.60 10.92 10.72
C THR A 26 -3.43 10.49 9.53
N LEU A 27 -3.44 9.20 9.24
CA LEU A 27 -4.20 8.59 8.16
C LEU A 27 -5.11 7.47 8.69
N ASP A 28 -6.20 7.24 7.98
CA ASP A 28 -7.06 6.08 8.21
C ASP A 28 -6.31 4.78 7.91
N PRO A 29 -6.20 3.84 8.87
CA PRO A 29 -5.48 2.59 8.68
C PRO A 29 -6.06 1.73 7.54
N GLU A 30 -7.37 1.74 7.29
CA GLU A 30 -7.96 0.96 6.19
C GLU A 30 -7.49 1.45 4.80
N ILE A 31 -7.33 2.77 4.64
CA ILE A 31 -6.75 3.36 3.43
C ILE A 31 -5.27 2.98 3.33
N CYS A 32 -4.53 3.06 4.45
CA CYS A 32 -3.12 2.71 4.48
C CYS A 32 -2.88 1.24 4.13
N GLU A 33 -3.69 0.32 4.67
CA GLU A 33 -3.63 -1.11 4.37
C GLU A 33 -3.88 -1.39 2.89
N GLN A 34 -4.87 -0.73 2.28
CA GLN A 34 -5.13 -0.89 0.84
C GLN A 34 -3.99 -0.37 -0.03
N ALA A 35 -3.33 0.70 0.38
CA ALA A 35 -2.16 1.24 -0.31
C ALA A 35 -0.87 0.47 0.00
N GLY A 36 -0.83 -0.29 1.09
CA GLY A 36 0.37 -0.90 1.63
C GLY A 36 1.29 0.10 2.34
N ILE A 37 0.76 1.18 2.92
CA ILE A 37 1.49 2.17 3.72
C ILE A 37 1.52 1.73 5.18
N LEU A 38 2.68 1.76 5.81
CA LEU A 38 2.89 1.30 7.16
C LEU A 38 2.92 2.47 8.18
N PRO A 39 2.55 2.22 9.47
CA PRO A 39 2.77 3.21 10.51
C PRO A 39 4.27 3.48 10.68
N MET A 40 4.64 4.71 11.03
CA MET A 40 6.00 5.26 11.12
C MET A 40 6.75 5.36 9.78
N GLU A 41 6.15 4.98 8.67
CA GLU A 41 6.75 5.16 7.36
C GLU A 41 6.79 6.64 6.98
N PHE A 42 7.94 7.09 6.44
CA PHE A 42 8.06 8.42 5.88
C PHE A 42 7.40 8.50 4.51
N VAL A 43 6.57 9.54 4.33
CA VAL A 43 5.88 9.85 3.08
C VAL A 43 6.17 11.27 2.62
N GLU A 44 6.21 11.46 1.33
CA GLU A 44 6.21 12.78 0.70
C GLU A 44 4.76 13.25 0.55
N ILE A 45 4.48 14.49 0.92
CA ILE A 45 3.16 15.11 0.78
C ILE A 45 3.27 16.30 -0.17
N TRP A 46 2.48 16.28 -1.22
CA TRP A 46 2.44 17.35 -2.22
C TRP A 46 1.05 17.98 -2.21
N ASN A 47 0.97 19.20 -1.71
CA ASN A 47 -0.28 19.97 -1.67
C ASN A 47 -0.57 20.52 -3.07
N LYS A 48 -1.72 20.13 -3.64
CA LYS A 48 -2.13 20.55 -4.98
C LYS A 48 -2.63 21.99 -5.03
N ASP A 49 -3.16 22.50 -3.91
CA ASP A 49 -3.75 23.83 -3.83
C ASP A 49 -2.68 24.91 -3.58
N SER A 50 -1.69 24.63 -2.72
CA SER A 50 -0.61 25.58 -2.40
C SER A 50 0.70 25.33 -3.16
N GLY A 51 0.88 24.13 -3.71
CA GLY A 51 2.15 23.71 -4.31
C GLY A 51 3.24 23.32 -3.29
N ALA A 52 2.95 23.39 -1.99
CA ALA A 52 3.90 23.03 -0.95
C ALA A 52 4.25 21.55 -1.01
N ARG A 53 5.51 21.25 -0.68
CA ARG A 53 6.03 19.87 -0.61
C ARG A 53 6.73 19.69 0.71
N ILE A 54 6.35 18.65 1.44
CA ILE A 54 6.91 18.30 2.74
C ILE A 54 7.08 16.78 2.84
N SER A 55 7.88 16.35 3.77
CA SER A 55 8.00 14.95 4.17
C SER A 55 7.75 14.82 5.66
N THR A 56 6.98 13.80 6.06
CA THR A 56 6.74 13.45 7.45
C THR A 56 6.40 11.95 7.54
N TYR A 57 6.22 11.43 8.75
CA TYR A 57 5.88 10.02 8.96
C TYR A 57 4.39 9.83 9.26
N VAL A 58 3.89 8.63 8.97
CA VAL A 58 2.50 8.24 9.15
C VAL A 58 2.24 7.76 10.57
N ILE A 59 1.14 8.20 11.15
CA ILE A 59 0.49 7.57 12.31
C ILE A 59 -0.95 7.19 11.93
N PHE A 60 -1.50 6.17 12.56
CA PHE A 60 -2.85 5.73 12.28
C PHE A 60 -3.88 6.46 13.15
N GLY A 61 -4.98 6.85 12.52
CA GLY A 61 -6.19 7.34 13.17
C GLY A 61 -7.20 6.22 13.42
N GLU A 62 -8.47 6.60 13.57
CA GLU A 62 -9.55 5.63 13.74
C GLU A 62 -9.85 4.91 12.42
N PRO A 63 -10.02 3.59 12.41
CA PRO A 63 -10.42 2.83 11.24
C PRO A 63 -11.76 3.31 10.66
N GLY A 64 -11.84 3.43 9.34
CA GLY A 64 -13.04 3.88 8.62
C GLY A 64 -13.35 5.38 8.75
N SER A 65 -12.51 6.14 9.44
CA SER A 65 -12.70 7.60 9.62
C SER A 65 -12.41 8.41 8.37
N ARG A 66 -11.66 7.85 7.43
CA ARG A 66 -11.16 8.53 6.22
C ARG A 66 -10.35 9.79 6.53
N CYS A 67 -9.75 9.83 7.72
CA CYS A 67 -9.02 11.00 8.20
C CYS A 67 -7.70 11.20 7.46
N VAL A 68 -7.39 12.47 7.23
CA VAL A 68 -6.09 12.97 6.76
C VAL A 68 -5.80 14.23 7.57
N VAL A 69 -4.99 14.10 8.63
CA VAL A 69 -4.71 15.22 9.54
C VAL A 69 -3.21 15.51 9.53
N LEU A 70 -2.85 16.75 9.20
CA LEU A 70 -1.47 17.21 9.23
C LEU A 70 -1.15 17.74 10.63
N ASN A 71 -0.07 17.23 11.22
CA ASN A 71 0.30 17.47 12.59
C ASN A 71 1.58 18.31 12.70
N GLY A 72 1.63 19.19 13.70
CA GLY A 72 2.81 20.01 13.99
C GLY A 72 3.15 20.96 12.83
N ALA A 73 4.43 21.03 12.46
CA ALA A 73 4.92 21.94 11.41
C ALA A 73 4.23 21.70 10.04
N ALA A 74 3.84 20.46 9.74
CA ALA A 74 3.12 20.11 8.51
C ALA A 74 1.77 20.84 8.39
N ALA A 75 1.10 21.12 9.51
CA ALA A 75 -0.16 21.87 9.54
C ALA A 75 -0.03 23.33 9.05
N ARG A 76 1.20 23.85 8.92
CA ARG A 76 1.43 25.19 8.30
C ARG A 76 1.39 25.14 6.78
N THR A 77 1.56 23.99 6.16
CA THR A 77 1.69 23.83 4.71
C THR A 77 0.44 23.22 4.07
N CYS A 78 -0.42 22.59 4.88
CA CYS A 78 -1.66 21.97 4.43
C CYS A 78 -2.79 22.33 5.38
N GLN A 79 -3.89 22.83 4.84
CA GLN A 79 -5.07 23.23 5.59
C GLN A 79 -6.22 22.25 5.36
N LYS A 80 -7.19 22.20 6.27
CA LYS A 80 -8.41 21.44 6.08
C LYS A 80 -9.11 21.87 4.77
N GLY A 81 -9.42 20.89 3.93
CA GLY A 81 -10.03 21.08 2.62
C GLY A 81 -9.04 21.05 1.45
N ASP A 82 -7.74 21.24 1.69
CA ASP A 82 -6.71 21.10 0.65
C ASP A 82 -6.71 19.69 0.09
N THR A 83 -6.41 19.59 -1.20
CA THR A 83 -6.20 18.31 -1.90
C THR A 83 -4.72 17.98 -1.96
N VAL A 84 -4.34 16.81 -1.49
CA VAL A 84 -2.93 16.40 -1.43
C VAL A 84 -2.67 15.11 -2.20
N ILE A 85 -1.40 14.93 -2.57
CA ILE A 85 -0.86 13.67 -3.03
C ILE A 85 0.10 13.20 -1.93
N ILE A 86 -0.08 11.95 -1.46
CA ILE A 86 0.80 11.32 -0.48
C ILE A 86 1.51 10.18 -1.18
N CYS A 87 2.84 10.17 -1.13
CA CYS A 87 3.67 9.20 -1.85
C CYS A 87 4.63 8.51 -0.89
N ALA A 88 4.47 7.21 -0.72
CA ALA A 88 5.45 6.35 -0.09
C ALA A 88 6.47 5.88 -1.14
N THR A 89 7.72 5.80 -0.75
CA THR A 89 8.82 5.46 -1.65
C THR A 89 9.70 4.38 -1.06
N GLU A 90 10.35 3.63 -1.92
CA GLU A 90 11.38 2.67 -1.53
C GLU A 90 12.65 2.82 -2.37
N TYR A 91 13.70 2.11 -1.99
CA TYR A 91 14.96 2.13 -2.72
C TYR A 91 15.22 0.76 -3.34
N VAL A 92 15.46 0.76 -4.64
CA VAL A 92 15.90 -0.42 -5.38
C VAL A 92 17.41 -0.34 -5.67
N MET A 93 18.08 -1.46 -5.63
CA MET A 93 19.52 -1.53 -5.88
C MET A 93 19.80 -1.65 -7.37
N ASN A 94 19.08 -2.49 -8.07
CA ASN A 94 19.24 -2.76 -9.49
C ASN A 94 18.03 -2.26 -10.29
N SER A 95 18.22 -2.00 -11.57
CA SER A 95 17.11 -1.56 -12.44
C SER A 95 16.11 -2.68 -12.72
N GLU A 96 16.57 -3.92 -12.69
CA GLU A 96 15.78 -5.13 -12.88
C GLU A 96 14.76 -5.33 -11.74
N ASP A 97 15.03 -4.80 -10.54
CA ASP A 97 14.09 -4.85 -9.41
C ASP A 97 12.76 -4.17 -9.77
N LEU A 98 12.76 -3.24 -10.76
CA LEU A 98 11.55 -2.57 -11.24
C LEU A 98 10.53 -3.54 -11.86
N TYR A 99 10.95 -4.69 -12.39
CA TYR A 99 10.03 -5.65 -12.99
C TYR A 99 9.19 -6.42 -11.95
N SER A 100 9.67 -6.47 -10.72
CA SER A 100 8.95 -7.12 -9.60
C SER A 100 8.11 -6.15 -8.78
N LEU A 101 8.31 -4.83 -8.95
CA LEU A 101 7.54 -3.82 -8.24
C LEU A 101 6.14 -3.68 -8.83
N ARG A 102 5.19 -3.51 -7.94
CA ARG A 102 3.80 -3.23 -8.30
C ARG A 102 3.21 -2.14 -7.40
N PRO A 103 3.68 -0.89 -7.52
CA PRO A 103 3.19 0.22 -6.72
C PRO A 103 1.68 0.36 -6.78
N THR A 104 1.03 0.51 -5.62
CA THR A 104 -0.41 0.76 -5.54
C THR A 104 -0.70 2.25 -5.59
N VAL A 105 -1.64 2.64 -6.42
CA VAL A 105 -2.12 4.02 -6.54
C VAL A 105 -3.62 4.04 -6.28
N LEU A 106 -4.03 4.78 -5.26
CA LEU A 106 -5.43 5.00 -4.92
C LEU A 106 -5.84 6.41 -5.34
N THR A 107 -7.00 6.56 -5.98
CA THR A 107 -7.69 7.84 -6.16
C THR A 107 -8.89 7.94 -5.24
N PHE A 108 -9.41 9.15 -5.04
CA PHE A 108 -10.42 9.40 -4.02
C PHE A 108 -11.56 10.29 -4.53
N THR A 109 -12.75 10.03 -4.01
CA THR A 109 -13.89 10.94 -4.09
C THR A 109 -13.68 12.18 -3.20
N PRO A 110 -14.50 13.23 -3.32
CA PRO A 110 -14.45 14.38 -2.41
C PRO A 110 -14.62 14.05 -0.92
N GLU A 111 -15.22 12.90 -0.60
CA GLU A 111 -15.49 12.39 0.75
C GLU A 111 -14.37 11.42 1.24
N ASN A 112 -13.25 11.36 0.53
CA ASN A 112 -12.13 10.43 0.80
C ASN A 112 -12.52 8.95 0.73
N GLU A 113 -13.55 8.61 -0.05
CA GLU A 113 -13.78 7.22 -0.45
C GLU A 113 -12.80 6.84 -1.56
N ILE A 114 -12.31 5.62 -1.53
CA ILE A 114 -11.46 5.13 -2.62
C ILE A 114 -12.32 5.02 -3.89
N ASP A 115 -11.90 5.72 -4.93
CA ASP A 115 -12.58 5.73 -6.23
C ASP A 115 -12.02 4.68 -7.18
N GLU A 116 -10.72 4.70 -7.44
CA GLU A 116 -10.03 3.72 -8.26
C GLU A 116 -8.81 3.14 -7.53
N VAL A 117 -8.55 1.86 -7.78
CA VAL A 117 -7.30 1.20 -7.40
C VAL A 117 -6.52 0.90 -8.68
N MET A 118 -5.31 1.40 -8.76
CA MET A 118 -4.43 1.20 -9.89
C MET A 118 -3.08 0.65 -9.44
N HIS A 119 -2.38 0.00 -10.35
CA HIS A 119 -1.01 -0.44 -10.13
C HIS A 119 -0.10 0.06 -11.25
N TYR A 120 1.11 0.45 -10.87
CA TYR A 120 2.17 0.70 -11.84
C TYR A 120 2.92 -0.60 -12.09
N GLU A 121 3.16 -0.90 -13.34
CA GLU A 121 3.91 -2.08 -13.76
C GLU A 121 4.99 -1.69 -14.75
N VAL A 122 6.14 -2.32 -14.63
CA VAL A 122 7.24 -2.20 -15.59
C VAL A 122 7.48 -3.59 -16.19
N ALA A 123 7.51 -3.67 -17.50
CA ALA A 123 7.77 -4.92 -18.21
C ALA A 123 8.86 -4.74 -19.28
N LYS A 124 9.58 -5.81 -19.57
CA LYS A 124 10.47 -5.86 -20.73
C LYS A 124 9.65 -6.28 -21.95
N THR A 125 9.74 -5.51 -23.02
CA THR A 125 9.11 -5.81 -24.31
C THR A 125 10.17 -5.93 -25.41
N ALA A 126 9.78 -6.36 -26.60
CA ALA A 126 10.68 -6.41 -27.75
C ALA A 126 11.18 -5.01 -28.20
N GLN A 127 10.43 -3.96 -27.85
CA GLN A 127 10.69 -2.58 -28.25
C GLN A 127 11.37 -1.74 -27.16
N ARG A 128 11.18 -2.12 -25.88
CA ARG A 128 11.67 -1.34 -24.72
C ARG A 128 12.07 -2.25 -23.57
N ASP A 129 13.20 -1.94 -22.94
CA ASP A 129 13.60 -2.63 -21.72
C ASP A 129 12.71 -2.27 -20.53
N TYR A 130 12.20 -1.04 -20.45
CA TYR A 130 11.34 -0.55 -19.37
C TYR A 130 10.05 0.02 -19.95
N ASP A 131 9.12 -0.86 -20.30
CA ASP A 131 7.78 -0.46 -20.76
C ASP A 131 6.89 -0.24 -19.52
N PHE A 132 6.41 1.00 -19.34
CA PHE A 132 5.62 1.41 -18.18
C PHE A 132 4.12 1.32 -18.50
N ARG A 133 3.36 0.71 -17.59
CA ARG A 133 1.91 0.56 -17.70
C ARG A 133 1.22 0.97 -16.41
N VAL A 134 0.01 1.50 -16.56
CA VAL A 134 -0.94 1.72 -15.48
C VAL A 134 -2.06 0.71 -15.64
N VAL A 135 -2.18 -0.20 -14.70
CA VAL A 135 -3.19 -1.26 -14.71
C VAL A 135 -4.25 -0.92 -13.67
N ARG A 136 -5.50 -0.84 -14.08
CA ARG A 136 -6.64 -0.66 -13.16
C ARG A 136 -7.01 -2.01 -12.55
N ASP A 137 -7.39 -1.96 -11.29
CA ASP A 137 -7.96 -3.11 -10.62
C ASP A 137 -9.48 -3.08 -10.82
N ASP A 138 -9.96 -3.90 -11.74
CA ASP A 138 -11.39 -3.97 -12.10
C ASP A 138 -12.24 -4.73 -11.05
N ARG A 139 -11.69 -5.00 -9.86
CA ARG A 139 -12.43 -5.65 -8.77
C ARG A 139 -13.57 -4.74 -8.29
N PRO A 140 -14.77 -5.32 -8.03
CA PRO A 140 -15.85 -4.53 -7.45
C PRO A 140 -15.46 -3.95 -6.10
N ARG A 141 -15.93 -2.72 -5.81
CA ARG A 141 -15.73 -2.03 -4.52
C ARG A 141 -16.18 -2.95 -3.38
N GLY A 142 -15.34 -3.12 -2.37
CA GLY A 142 -15.63 -3.96 -1.21
C GLY A 142 -15.34 -5.46 -1.39
N ALA A 143 -14.76 -5.89 -2.50
CA ALA A 143 -14.20 -7.23 -2.59
C ALA A 143 -13.02 -7.33 -1.62
N GLU A 144 -13.16 -8.21 -0.62
CA GLU A 144 -12.02 -8.58 0.22
C GLU A 144 -10.82 -8.92 -0.67
N ARG A 145 -9.63 -8.41 -0.32
CA ARG A 145 -8.39 -8.91 -0.93
C ARG A 145 -8.42 -10.42 -0.76
N PRO A 146 -8.41 -11.22 -1.84
CA PRO A 146 -8.14 -12.63 -1.63
C PRO A 146 -6.75 -12.65 -0.99
N LEU A 147 -6.70 -13.00 0.28
CA LEU A 147 -5.47 -13.44 0.91
C LEU A 147 -4.80 -14.33 -0.13
N ALA A 148 -3.56 -14.04 -0.51
CA ALA A 148 -2.87 -14.82 -1.52
C ALA A 148 -3.12 -16.28 -1.15
N ARG A 149 -3.97 -16.97 -1.92
CA ARG A 149 -4.28 -18.37 -1.63
C ARG A 149 -2.98 -19.08 -1.84
N VAL A 150 -2.34 -19.42 -0.72
CA VAL A 150 -1.22 -20.34 -0.76
C VAL A 150 -1.82 -21.63 -1.32
N ASP A 151 -1.39 -22.01 -2.52
CA ASP A 151 -1.71 -23.33 -3.03
C ASP A 151 -0.94 -24.33 -2.17
N VAL A 152 -1.63 -24.81 -1.12
CA VAL A 152 -1.07 -25.71 -0.12
C VAL A 152 -0.64 -27.03 -0.76
N ASP A 153 -1.33 -27.46 -1.81
CA ASP A 153 -0.99 -28.71 -2.53
C ASP A 153 0.29 -28.51 -3.34
N ALA A 154 0.40 -27.40 -4.08
CA ALA A 154 1.62 -27.07 -4.82
C ALA A 154 2.81 -26.83 -3.87
N LEU A 155 2.62 -26.13 -2.75
CA LEU A 155 3.64 -25.93 -1.73
C LEU A 155 4.10 -27.26 -1.11
N SER A 156 3.14 -28.13 -0.77
CA SER A 156 3.44 -29.46 -0.21
C SER A 156 4.22 -30.33 -1.20
N ALA A 157 3.88 -30.26 -2.49
CA ALA A 157 4.60 -30.97 -3.54
C ALA A 157 6.04 -30.46 -3.69
N ASP A 158 6.25 -29.13 -3.65
CA ASP A 158 7.60 -28.55 -3.71
C ASP A 158 8.44 -28.95 -2.49
N LEU A 159 7.88 -28.90 -1.28
CA LEU A 159 8.56 -29.32 -0.05
C LEU A 159 8.95 -30.82 -0.07
N ARG A 160 8.07 -31.70 -0.60
CA ARG A 160 8.40 -33.12 -0.82
C ARG A 160 9.55 -33.29 -1.80
N SER A 161 9.56 -32.53 -2.88
CA SER A 161 10.63 -32.57 -3.88
C SER A 161 12.00 -32.18 -3.31
N ARG A 162 12.00 -31.37 -2.25
CA ARG A 162 13.20 -30.98 -1.50
C ARG A 162 13.60 -31.96 -0.38
N GLY A 163 12.90 -33.09 -0.26
CA GLY A 163 13.24 -34.17 0.66
C GLY A 163 12.64 -34.07 2.06
N LEU A 164 11.64 -33.19 2.28
CA LEU A 164 10.90 -33.16 3.54
C LEU A 164 9.86 -34.29 3.56
N ASP A 165 9.72 -34.94 4.70
CA ASP A 165 8.67 -35.95 4.92
C ASP A 165 7.31 -35.28 5.23
N ASP A 166 6.24 -36.05 5.13
CA ASP A 166 4.86 -35.54 5.33
C ASP A 166 4.63 -34.98 6.73
N ARG A 167 5.35 -35.47 7.76
CA ARG A 167 5.25 -34.97 9.12
C ARG A 167 5.87 -33.59 9.27
N ALA A 168 7.07 -33.40 8.73
CA ALA A 168 7.75 -32.11 8.73
C ALA A 168 6.93 -31.06 7.92
N ILE A 169 6.33 -31.48 6.81
CA ILE A 169 5.46 -30.62 5.99
C ILE A 169 4.21 -30.21 6.78
N ALA A 170 3.54 -31.16 7.46
CA ALA A 170 2.37 -30.88 8.29
C ALA A 170 2.71 -29.93 9.44
N ASP A 171 3.85 -30.10 10.12
CA ASP A 171 4.32 -29.21 11.18
C ASP A 171 4.58 -27.79 10.64
N ILE A 172 5.23 -27.64 9.49
CA ILE A 172 5.46 -26.34 8.83
C ILE A 172 4.13 -25.66 8.48
N LEU A 173 3.21 -26.39 7.85
CA LEU A 173 1.91 -25.84 7.46
C LEU A 173 1.08 -25.44 8.70
N SER A 174 1.08 -26.22 9.76
CA SER A 174 0.36 -25.92 11.00
C SER A 174 0.92 -24.70 11.75
N CYS A 175 2.24 -24.52 11.76
CA CYS A 175 2.90 -23.42 12.44
C CYS A 175 2.79 -22.08 11.68
N HIS A 176 2.73 -22.12 10.35
CA HIS A 176 2.81 -20.91 9.52
C HIS A 176 1.54 -20.59 8.73
N LEU A 177 0.59 -21.52 8.67
CA LEU A 177 -0.67 -21.38 7.95
C LEU A 177 -1.90 -21.69 8.83
N ALA A 178 -1.76 -21.67 10.15
CA ALA A 178 -2.85 -21.93 11.08
C ALA A 178 -4.06 -20.98 10.88
N ASP A 179 -3.81 -19.75 10.42
CA ASP A 179 -4.83 -18.75 10.13
C ASP A 179 -5.48 -18.92 8.74
N PHE A 180 -5.01 -19.89 7.94
CA PHE A 180 -5.50 -20.17 6.59
C PHE A 180 -6.34 -21.46 6.50
N ALA A 181 -6.74 -22.03 7.63
CA ALA A 181 -7.60 -23.21 7.64
C ALA A 181 -8.95 -22.87 6.97
N PRO A 182 -9.43 -23.67 6.00
CA PRO A 182 -10.75 -23.45 5.41
C PRO A 182 -11.81 -23.59 6.52
N ALA A 183 -12.69 -22.59 6.62
CA ALA A 183 -13.86 -22.70 7.46
C ALA A 183 -14.63 -23.99 7.09
N ASN A 184 -14.69 -24.92 8.01
CA ASN A 184 -15.41 -26.16 7.83
C ASN A 184 -16.85 -25.86 7.38
N GLN A 185 -17.18 -26.35 6.18
CA GLN A 185 -18.55 -26.47 5.75
C GLN A 185 -19.23 -27.50 6.67
N ASN A 186 -20.15 -27.02 7.48
CA ASN A 186 -21.25 -27.81 8.03
C ASN A 186 -22.55 -27.32 7.41
#